data_f8a82c96de443b19ffde2c1e362d155e
#
_entry.id   f8a82c96de443b19ffde2c1e362d155e
#
_cell.length_a   1.000
_cell.length_b   1.000
_cell.length_c   1.000
_cell.angle_alpha   90.00
_cell.angle_beta   90.00
_cell.angle_gamma   90.00
#
_symmetry.space_group_name_H-M   'P 1'
#
loop_
_entity.id
_entity.type
_entity.pdbx_description
1 polymer ?
#
loop_
_entity_poly.entity_id
_entity_poly.type
_entity_poly.pdbx_seq_one_letter_code
_entity_poly.pdbx_strand_id
1 'polypeptide(L)'
;MKQFFLTTMIVVSLVLGTNGIHAQTTETQLNQVELLKQYFGTWKSEYKDTTQMFVFTPYTKGMQGSYKVMTKGKIIYQCKQLWAYDKNSDKILGMQFDKSALGVAVYLCWFSSKNVNETVGLIIRDPEHIEKTNEQWKEEFKSRDLFIQSHMVNNKTVSVRTFMRVK
;
A
#
# COMPACT_ATOMS: atom_id res chain seq x y z
N MET A 1 17.06 40.58 51.48
CA MET A 1 17.54 39.33 50.89
C MET A 1 16.50 38.23 50.77
N LYS A 2 15.53 38.05 51.65
CA LYS A 2 14.51 36.98 51.57
C LYS A 2 13.49 37.15 50.43
N GLN A 3 13.18 38.36 50.00
CA GLN A 3 12.25 38.58 48.85
C GLN A 3 12.86 38.30 47.49
N PHE A 4 14.15 38.44 47.31
CA PHE A 4 14.85 38.16 46.05
C PHE A 4 14.88 36.65 45.75
N PHE A 5 14.96 35.81 46.79
CA PHE A 5 14.95 34.35 46.65
C PHE A 5 13.59 33.81 46.22
N LEU A 6 12.50 34.42 46.69
CA LEU A 6 11.15 33.98 46.39
C LEU A 6 10.78 34.26 44.92
N THR A 7 11.20 35.44 44.41
CA THR A 7 10.94 35.85 43.02
C THR A 7 11.72 34.98 42.00
N THR A 8 12.96 34.63 42.36
CA THR A 8 13.80 33.76 41.51
C THR A 8 13.26 32.34 41.41
N MET A 9 12.68 31.82 42.53
CA MET A 9 12.08 30.48 42.53
C MET A 9 10.79 30.39 41.68
N ILE A 10 9.98 31.44 41.64
CA ILE A 10 8.75 31.49 40.84
C ILE A 10 9.08 31.58 39.34
N VAL A 11 10.14 32.32 38.97
CA VAL A 11 10.57 32.40 37.54
C VAL A 11 11.15 31.10 37.05
N VAL A 12 11.91 30.38 37.88
CA VAL A 12 12.48 29.07 37.50
C VAL A 12 11.39 28.02 37.37
N SER A 13 10.34 28.04 38.21
CA SER A 13 9.20 27.10 38.06
C SER A 13 8.33 27.38 36.83
N LEU A 14 8.24 28.64 36.39
CA LEU A 14 7.54 28.99 35.14
C LEU A 14 8.30 28.59 33.86
N VAL A 15 9.63 28.58 33.91
CA VAL A 15 10.46 28.17 32.74
C VAL A 15 10.54 26.63 32.64
N LEU A 16 10.41 25.90 33.74
CA LEU A 16 10.40 24.43 33.72
C LEU A 16 9.01 23.84 33.36
N GLY A 17 7.95 24.64 33.47
CA GLY A 17 6.58 24.20 33.12
C GLY A 17 6.21 24.26 31.63
N THR A 18 7.10 24.78 30.76
CA THR A 18 6.87 24.83 29.30
C THR A 18 7.53 23.69 28.54
N ASN A 19 7.90 22.61 29.22
CA ASN A 19 8.23 21.36 28.53
C ASN A 19 6.95 20.86 27.86
N GLY A 20 6.94 21.11 26.56
CA GLY A 20 5.88 20.94 25.59
C GLY A 20 4.95 19.79 25.93
N ILE A 21 3.70 20.11 26.06
CA ILE A 21 2.64 19.23 25.62
C ILE A 21 2.92 19.02 24.11
N HIS A 22 3.83 18.11 23.78
CA HIS A 22 3.76 17.46 22.48
C HIS A 22 2.40 16.79 22.50
N ALA A 23 1.40 17.46 21.94
CA ALA A 23 0.21 16.77 21.48
C ALA A 23 0.78 15.66 20.60
N GLN A 24 0.93 14.45 21.17
CA GLN A 24 1.02 13.25 20.37
C GLN A 24 -0.27 13.26 19.57
N THR A 25 -0.19 13.78 18.35
CA THR A 25 -1.14 13.42 17.31
C THR A 25 -0.98 11.92 17.20
N THR A 26 -1.82 11.19 17.91
CA THR A 26 -2.02 9.76 17.70
C THR A 26 -2.46 9.66 16.25
N GLU A 27 -1.51 9.48 15.34
CA GLU A 27 -1.85 9.06 13.98
C GLU A 27 -2.71 7.82 14.17
N THR A 28 -3.97 7.96 13.77
CA THR A 28 -4.91 6.84 13.89
C THR A 28 -4.35 5.73 13.02
N GLN A 29 -3.82 4.70 13.67
CA GLN A 29 -3.22 3.56 12.97
C GLN A 29 -4.25 3.02 11.97
N LEU A 30 -3.87 2.98 10.70
CA LEU A 30 -4.74 2.55 9.62
C LEU A 30 -4.98 1.04 9.74
N ASN A 31 -6.23 0.62 9.73
CA ASN A 31 -6.56 -0.80 9.72
C ASN A 31 -6.32 -1.38 8.31
N GLN A 32 -5.13 -1.92 8.09
CA GLN A 32 -4.70 -2.46 6.79
C GLN A 32 -5.66 -3.54 6.25
N VAL A 33 -6.18 -4.41 7.13
CA VAL A 33 -7.11 -5.49 6.74
C VAL A 33 -8.45 -4.93 6.26
N GLU A 34 -9.00 -3.93 6.95
CA GLU A 34 -10.25 -3.30 6.52
C GLU A 34 -10.08 -2.51 5.23
N LEU A 35 -8.95 -1.83 5.07
CA LEU A 35 -8.66 -1.06 3.87
C LEU A 35 -8.43 -1.97 2.65
N LEU A 36 -7.86 -3.16 2.84
CA LEU A 36 -7.69 -4.15 1.78
C LEU A 36 -9.02 -4.56 1.13
N LYS A 37 -10.13 -4.51 1.87
CA LYS A 37 -11.47 -4.83 1.34
C LYS A 37 -11.92 -3.91 0.20
N GLN A 38 -11.31 -2.74 0.03
CA GLN A 38 -11.58 -1.85 -1.09
C GLN A 38 -11.28 -2.51 -2.45
N TYR A 39 -10.37 -3.49 -2.50
CA TYR A 39 -10.06 -4.22 -3.72
C TYR A 39 -11.11 -5.26 -4.11
N PHE A 40 -11.94 -5.78 -3.19
CA PHE A 40 -12.83 -6.89 -3.48
C PHE A 40 -13.77 -6.60 -4.63
N GLY A 41 -13.87 -7.55 -5.57
CA GLY A 41 -14.66 -7.46 -6.78
C GLY A 41 -13.84 -7.55 -8.05
N THR A 42 -14.45 -7.17 -9.15
CA THR A 42 -13.84 -7.16 -10.49
C THR A 42 -13.54 -5.74 -10.91
N TRP A 43 -12.34 -5.52 -11.36
CA TRP A 43 -11.84 -4.23 -11.83
C TRP A 43 -11.34 -4.32 -13.24
N LYS A 44 -11.66 -3.33 -14.06
CA LYS A 44 -11.31 -3.28 -15.48
C LYS A 44 -10.68 -1.95 -15.83
N SER A 45 -9.61 -2.01 -16.63
CA SER A 45 -8.99 -0.86 -17.27
C SER A 45 -8.89 -1.13 -18.76
N GLU A 46 -9.25 -0.16 -19.57
CA GLU A 46 -9.18 -0.23 -21.03
C GLU A 46 -8.29 0.90 -21.57
N TYR A 47 -7.37 0.54 -22.44
CA TYR A 47 -6.53 1.50 -23.13
C TYR A 47 -6.22 0.99 -24.53
N LYS A 48 -6.71 1.68 -25.55
CA LYS A 48 -6.63 1.25 -26.96
C LYS A 48 -7.20 -0.18 -27.10
N ASP A 49 -6.42 -1.09 -27.67
CA ASP A 49 -6.80 -2.49 -27.87
C ASP A 49 -6.53 -3.40 -26.68
N THR A 50 -6.06 -2.81 -25.54
CA THR A 50 -5.66 -3.57 -24.36
C THR A 50 -6.66 -3.42 -23.24
N THR A 51 -7.12 -4.55 -22.70
CA THR A 51 -7.93 -4.63 -21.49
C THR A 51 -7.11 -5.30 -20.38
N GLN A 52 -7.08 -4.65 -19.21
CA GLN A 52 -6.55 -5.24 -17.98
C GLN A 52 -7.70 -5.52 -17.02
N MET A 53 -7.66 -6.68 -16.37
CA MET A 53 -8.72 -7.08 -15.45
C MET A 53 -8.12 -7.71 -14.19
N PHE A 54 -8.52 -7.18 -13.02
CA PHE A 54 -8.32 -7.81 -11.73
C PHE A 54 -9.63 -8.42 -11.22
N VAL A 55 -9.54 -9.55 -10.56
CA VAL A 55 -10.63 -10.12 -9.79
C VAL A 55 -10.07 -10.48 -8.42
N PHE A 56 -10.59 -9.85 -7.36
CA PHE A 56 -10.17 -10.10 -5.99
C PHE A 56 -11.33 -10.61 -5.15
N THR A 57 -11.08 -11.66 -4.38
CA THR A 57 -12.03 -12.23 -3.44
C THR A 57 -11.39 -12.36 -2.06
N PRO A 58 -12.18 -12.30 -0.98
CA PRO A 58 -11.67 -12.50 0.37
C PRO A 58 -10.97 -13.85 0.54
N TYR A 59 -9.87 -13.86 1.29
CA TYR A 59 -9.21 -15.09 1.71
C TYR A 59 -8.59 -14.87 3.10
N THR A 60 -9.17 -15.48 4.14
CA THR A 60 -8.80 -15.25 5.55
C THR A 60 -8.73 -13.75 5.92
N LYS A 61 -7.61 -13.26 6.46
CA LYS A 61 -7.32 -11.84 6.71
C LYS A 61 -6.61 -11.14 5.53
N GLY A 62 -6.80 -11.64 4.34
CA GLY A 62 -6.21 -11.15 3.11
C GLY A 62 -7.15 -11.30 1.94
N MET A 63 -6.58 -11.48 0.74
CA MET A 63 -7.33 -11.71 -0.47
C MET A 63 -6.57 -12.64 -1.41
N GLN A 64 -7.32 -13.34 -2.23
CA GLN A 64 -6.81 -13.99 -3.43
C GLN A 64 -7.29 -13.26 -4.66
N GLY A 65 -6.49 -13.31 -5.72
CA GLY A 65 -6.83 -12.63 -6.94
C GLY A 65 -6.36 -13.31 -8.21
N SER A 66 -6.85 -12.81 -9.31
CA SER A 66 -6.30 -13.08 -10.63
C SER A 66 -6.16 -11.76 -11.40
N TYR A 67 -5.10 -11.67 -12.17
CA TYR A 67 -4.87 -10.58 -13.09
C TYR A 67 -4.75 -11.12 -14.51
N LYS A 68 -5.36 -10.43 -15.46
CA LYS A 68 -5.31 -10.74 -16.88
C LYS A 68 -5.05 -9.49 -17.70
N VAL A 69 -4.24 -9.63 -18.74
CA VAL A 69 -4.09 -8.63 -19.79
C VAL A 69 -4.53 -9.26 -21.12
N MET A 70 -5.41 -8.59 -21.80
CA MET A 70 -5.94 -9.01 -23.09
C MET A 70 -5.66 -7.94 -24.14
N THR A 71 -5.25 -8.36 -25.35
CA THR A 71 -5.13 -7.47 -26.50
C THR A 71 -5.96 -8.05 -27.64
N LYS A 72 -6.87 -7.22 -28.20
CA LYS A 72 -7.84 -7.66 -29.22
C LYS A 72 -8.58 -8.93 -28.83
N GLY A 73 -9.00 -9.02 -27.55
CA GLY A 73 -9.74 -10.15 -26.98
C GLY A 73 -8.91 -11.40 -26.67
N LYS A 74 -7.62 -11.45 -27.02
CA LYS A 74 -6.72 -12.57 -26.72
C LYS A 74 -5.98 -12.31 -25.39
N ILE A 75 -5.95 -13.29 -24.51
CA ILE A 75 -5.15 -13.22 -23.26
C ILE A 75 -3.67 -13.31 -23.66
N ILE A 76 -2.91 -12.25 -23.37
CA ILE A 76 -1.46 -12.18 -23.58
C ILE A 76 -0.68 -12.36 -22.27
N TYR A 77 -1.33 -12.14 -21.14
CA TYR A 77 -0.75 -12.34 -19.81
C TYR A 77 -1.83 -12.72 -18.80
N GLN A 78 -1.52 -13.64 -17.88
CA GLN A 78 -2.36 -13.89 -16.71
C GLN A 78 -1.53 -14.43 -15.56
N CYS A 79 -1.93 -14.08 -14.35
CA CYS A 79 -1.35 -14.59 -13.11
C CYS A 79 -2.41 -14.83 -12.04
N LYS A 80 -2.00 -15.58 -10.99
CA LYS A 80 -2.72 -15.70 -9.73
C LYS A 80 -1.98 -14.93 -8.68
N GLN A 81 -2.71 -14.39 -7.72
CA GLN A 81 -2.17 -13.57 -6.63
C GLN A 81 -2.75 -14.02 -5.30
N LEU A 82 -1.92 -13.98 -4.27
CA LEU A 82 -2.32 -14.17 -2.89
C LEU A 82 -1.73 -13.04 -2.05
N TRP A 83 -2.56 -12.41 -1.24
CA TRP A 83 -2.19 -11.29 -0.40
C TRP A 83 -2.61 -11.58 1.04
N ALA A 84 -1.68 -11.48 1.98
CA ALA A 84 -1.90 -11.79 3.38
C ALA A 84 -1.36 -10.66 4.27
N TYR A 85 -2.12 -10.32 5.30
CA TYR A 85 -1.70 -9.35 6.29
C TYR A 85 -0.68 -9.97 7.26
N ASP A 86 0.45 -9.27 7.43
CA ASP A 86 1.46 -9.57 8.45
C ASP A 86 1.35 -8.57 9.60
N LYS A 87 0.95 -9.06 10.76
CA LYS A 87 0.77 -8.24 11.97
C LYS A 87 2.08 -7.69 12.55
N ASN A 88 3.22 -8.31 12.26
CA ASN A 88 4.50 -7.90 12.83
C ASN A 88 5.04 -6.64 12.14
N SER A 89 4.85 -6.54 10.83
CA SER A 89 5.24 -5.36 10.05
C SER A 89 4.10 -4.35 9.84
N ASP A 90 2.86 -4.69 10.23
CA ASP A 90 1.63 -3.95 9.91
C ASP A 90 1.48 -3.69 8.40
N LYS A 91 1.83 -4.69 7.59
CA LYS A 91 1.82 -4.61 6.13
C LYS A 91 1.16 -5.83 5.51
N ILE A 92 0.96 -5.77 4.21
CA ILE A 92 0.38 -6.85 3.42
C ILE A 92 1.48 -7.42 2.52
N LEU A 93 1.74 -8.71 2.65
CA LEU A 93 2.65 -9.45 1.80
C LEU A 93 1.86 -10.05 0.64
N GLY A 94 2.30 -9.80 -0.59
CA GLY A 94 1.72 -10.31 -1.81
C GLY A 94 2.63 -11.28 -2.54
N MET A 95 2.06 -12.33 -3.11
CA MET A 95 2.73 -13.24 -4.01
C MET A 95 1.96 -13.33 -5.33
N GLN A 96 2.69 -13.36 -6.44
CA GLN A 96 2.13 -13.50 -7.77
C GLN A 96 2.78 -14.68 -8.47
N PHE A 97 1.94 -15.54 -9.02
CA PHE A 97 2.32 -16.73 -9.76
C PHE A 97 1.95 -16.53 -11.22
N ASP A 98 2.94 -16.36 -12.08
CA ASP A 98 2.76 -16.21 -13.51
C ASP A 98 2.75 -17.58 -14.19
N LYS A 99 1.83 -17.77 -15.14
CA LYS A 99 1.75 -19.02 -15.91
C LYS A 99 2.92 -19.16 -16.89
N SER A 100 3.51 -18.06 -17.34
CA SER A 100 4.56 -18.03 -18.35
C SER A 100 5.97 -17.89 -17.79
N ALA A 101 6.11 -17.41 -16.56
CA ALA A 101 7.41 -17.20 -15.92
C ALA A 101 7.73 -18.33 -14.93
N LEU A 102 8.97 -18.81 -14.97
CA LEU A 102 9.52 -19.73 -13.96
C LEU A 102 9.90 -18.93 -12.69
N GLY A 103 8.91 -18.32 -12.03
CA GLY A 103 9.20 -17.52 -10.86
C GLY A 103 7.97 -17.06 -10.10
N VAL A 104 8.23 -16.63 -8.89
CA VAL A 104 7.26 -15.99 -8.00
C VAL A 104 7.68 -14.55 -7.81
N ALA A 105 6.83 -13.61 -8.17
CA ALA A 105 7.03 -12.22 -7.80
C ALA A 105 6.44 -11.99 -6.39
N VAL A 106 7.21 -11.30 -5.55
CA VAL A 106 6.83 -11.00 -4.16
C VAL A 106 6.72 -9.49 -4.00
N TYR A 107 5.72 -9.06 -3.25
CA TYR A 107 5.40 -7.66 -3.04
C TYR A 107 5.17 -7.37 -1.57
N LEU A 108 5.52 -6.18 -1.14
CA LEU A 108 5.12 -5.62 0.13
C LEU A 108 4.24 -4.41 -0.14
N CYS A 109 3.02 -4.39 0.41
CA CYS A 109 2.14 -3.25 0.25
C CYS A 109 1.55 -2.77 1.58
N TRP A 110 1.10 -1.54 1.60
CA TRP A 110 0.47 -0.92 2.76
C TRP A 110 -0.38 0.27 2.33
N PHE A 111 -1.43 0.54 3.07
CA PHE A 111 -2.15 1.79 2.94
C PHE A 111 -1.41 2.88 3.71
N SER A 112 -0.95 3.91 3.01
CA SER A 112 -0.37 5.13 3.59
C SER A 112 -1.44 6.15 3.98
N SER A 113 -2.64 6.00 3.44
CA SER A 113 -3.86 6.72 3.85
C SER A 113 -5.09 5.84 3.59
N LYS A 114 -6.29 6.32 3.98
CA LYS A 114 -7.55 5.56 3.77
C LYS A 114 -7.82 5.20 2.30
N ASN A 115 -7.26 5.94 1.38
CA ASN A 115 -7.53 5.80 -0.06
C ASN A 115 -6.27 5.61 -0.91
N VAL A 116 -5.09 5.52 -0.29
CA VAL A 116 -3.82 5.33 -1.00
C VAL A 116 -3.14 4.07 -0.51
N ASN A 117 -2.93 3.13 -1.43
CA ASN A 117 -2.10 1.95 -1.24
C ASN A 117 -0.78 2.12 -1.98
N GLU A 118 0.30 1.69 -1.35
CA GLU A 118 1.64 1.67 -1.91
C GLU A 118 2.17 0.25 -1.93
N THR A 119 2.78 -0.15 -3.03
CA THR A 119 3.31 -1.49 -3.25
C THR A 119 4.73 -1.40 -3.78
N VAL A 120 5.63 -2.19 -3.22
CA VAL A 120 6.99 -2.35 -3.71
C VAL A 120 7.26 -3.81 -4.04
N GLY A 121 7.99 -4.05 -5.14
CA GLY A 121 8.49 -5.38 -5.46
C GLY A 121 9.63 -5.79 -4.54
N LEU A 122 9.73 -7.08 -4.24
CA LEU A 122 10.81 -7.66 -3.46
C LEU A 122 11.57 -8.69 -4.30
N ILE A 123 12.89 -8.73 -4.13
CA ILE A 123 13.76 -9.81 -4.61
C ILE A 123 14.15 -10.63 -3.40
N ILE A 124 13.82 -11.92 -3.42
CA ILE A 124 14.24 -12.88 -2.40
C ILE A 124 15.33 -13.76 -3.02
N ARG A 125 16.58 -13.54 -2.65
CA ARG A 125 17.71 -14.34 -3.12
C ARG A 125 17.91 -15.57 -2.25
N ASP A 126 17.79 -15.38 -0.95
CA ASP A 126 17.82 -16.39 0.09
C ASP A 126 17.11 -15.84 1.34
N PRO A 127 16.88 -16.62 2.41
CA PRO A 127 16.17 -16.17 3.60
C PRO A 127 16.79 -14.95 4.31
N GLU A 128 18.08 -14.71 4.13
CA GLU A 128 18.81 -13.63 4.79
C GLU A 128 18.93 -12.37 3.90
N HIS A 129 18.64 -12.49 2.59
CA HIS A 129 18.81 -11.42 1.61
C HIS A 129 17.52 -11.09 0.88
N ILE A 130 16.73 -10.19 1.47
CA ILE A 130 15.51 -9.65 0.90
C ILE A 130 15.74 -8.17 0.57
N GLU A 131 15.66 -7.83 -0.70
CA GLU A 131 15.87 -6.49 -1.22
C GLU A 131 14.59 -5.95 -1.85
N LYS A 132 14.37 -4.62 -1.75
CA LYS A 132 13.35 -3.95 -2.55
C LYS A 132 13.83 -3.80 -3.98
N THR A 133 12.95 -4.06 -4.94
CA THR A 133 13.22 -3.72 -6.34
C THR A 133 13.12 -2.20 -6.55
N ASN A 134 13.49 -1.73 -7.72
CA ASN A 134 13.24 -0.37 -8.17
C ASN A 134 11.82 -0.16 -8.72
N GLU A 135 10.98 -1.19 -8.69
CA GLU A 135 9.60 -1.14 -9.15
C GLU A 135 8.64 -0.87 -7.99
N GLN A 136 7.75 0.08 -8.20
CA GLN A 136 6.75 0.51 -7.22
C GLN A 136 5.42 0.75 -7.92
N TRP A 137 4.34 0.50 -7.18
CA TRP A 137 2.98 0.84 -7.61
C TRP A 137 2.33 1.67 -6.52
N LYS A 138 1.53 2.62 -6.96
CA LYS A 138 0.68 3.42 -6.10
C LYS A 138 -0.74 3.36 -6.64
N GLU A 139 -1.68 2.90 -5.82
CA GLU A 139 -3.10 2.87 -6.13
C GLU A 139 -3.81 3.93 -5.30
N GLU A 140 -4.54 4.82 -5.97
CA GLU A 140 -5.34 5.84 -5.33
C GLU A 140 -6.82 5.60 -5.60
N PHE A 141 -7.58 5.22 -4.58
CA PHE A 141 -9.03 5.06 -4.65
C PHE A 141 -9.70 6.43 -4.69
N LYS A 142 -10.27 6.80 -5.82
CA LYS A 142 -11.02 8.06 -6.02
C LYS A 142 -12.47 7.91 -5.57
N SER A 143 -13.00 6.69 -5.59
CA SER A 143 -14.31 6.33 -5.09
C SER A 143 -14.37 4.82 -4.82
N ARG A 144 -15.54 4.34 -4.35
CA ARG A 144 -15.79 2.89 -4.21
C ARG A 144 -15.61 2.10 -5.52
N ASP A 145 -15.82 2.75 -6.66
CA ASP A 145 -15.87 2.10 -7.98
C ASP A 145 -14.76 2.56 -8.93
N LEU A 146 -13.78 3.32 -8.43
CA LEU A 146 -12.69 3.85 -9.25
C LEU A 146 -11.39 3.97 -8.47
N PHE A 147 -10.31 3.38 -8.99
CA PHE A 147 -8.95 3.70 -8.54
C PHE A 147 -8.01 3.98 -9.71
N ILE A 148 -6.98 4.75 -9.44
CA ILE A 148 -5.88 5.04 -10.36
C ILE A 148 -4.64 4.31 -9.87
N GLN A 149 -4.03 3.51 -10.74
CA GLN A 149 -2.76 2.85 -10.49
C GLN A 149 -1.65 3.57 -11.24
N SER A 150 -0.62 3.99 -10.54
CA SER A 150 0.63 4.50 -11.10
C SER A 150 1.72 3.45 -10.90
N HIS A 151 2.39 3.05 -11.98
CA HIS A 151 3.58 2.20 -11.94
C HIS A 151 4.82 3.07 -12.09
N MET A 152 5.76 2.90 -11.19
CA MET A 152 7.01 3.66 -11.14
C MET A 152 8.21 2.73 -11.20
N VAL A 153 9.24 3.15 -11.93
CA VAL A 153 10.55 2.48 -12.00
C VAL A 153 11.61 3.54 -11.72
N ASN A 154 12.50 3.28 -10.79
CA ASN A 154 13.51 4.27 -10.34
C ASN A 154 12.87 5.63 -9.97
N ASN A 155 11.76 5.62 -9.24
CA ASN A 155 10.97 6.80 -8.83
C ASN A 155 10.41 7.63 -10.00
N LYS A 156 10.40 7.11 -11.22
CA LYS A 156 9.77 7.76 -12.38
C LYS A 156 8.51 7.02 -12.79
N THR A 157 7.40 7.72 -12.90
CA THR A 157 6.14 7.13 -13.39
C THR A 157 6.32 6.69 -14.85
N VAL A 158 6.16 5.40 -15.10
CA VAL A 158 6.26 4.80 -16.43
C VAL A 158 4.90 4.48 -17.04
N SER A 159 3.88 4.29 -16.20
CA SER A 159 2.49 4.16 -16.67
C SER A 159 1.48 4.61 -15.61
N VAL A 160 0.33 5.06 -16.08
CA VAL A 160 -0.85 5.36 -15.26
C VAL A 160 -2.04 4.64 -15.87
N ARG A 161 -2.85 3.97 -15.04
CA ARG A 161 -4.04 3.23 -15.45
C ARG A 161 -5.21 3.59 -14.54
N THR A 162 -6.37 3.74 -15.13
CA THR A 162 -7.62 3.92 -14.41
C THR A 162 -8.39 2.62 -14.41
N PHE A 163 -8.75 2.13 -13.25
CA PHE A 163 -9.54 0.92 -13.08
C PHE A 163 -10.94 1.27 -12.57
N MET A 164 -11.93 0.73 -13.24
CA MET A 164 -13.34 0.87 -12.87
C MET A 164 -13.86 -0.49 -12.39
N ARG A 165 -14.70 -0.46 -11.36
CA ARG A 165 -15.37 -1.66 -10.87
C ARG A 165 -16.41 -2.13 -11.89
N VAL A 166 -16.37 -3.39 -12.22
CA VAL A 166 -17.40 -4.04 -13.04
C VAL A 166 -18.58 -4.39 -12.12
N LYS A 167 -19.77 -3.93 -12.52
CA LYS A 167 -21.04 -4.21 -11.82
C LYS A 167 -21.64 -5.52 -12.32
#